data_a18aa0506b18958855347312c6772cc7
#
_entry.id   a18aa0506b18958855347312c6772cc7
#
_cell.length_a   1.000
_cell.length_b   1.000
_cell.length_c   1.000
_cell.angle_alpha   90.00
_cell.angle_beta   90.00
_cell.angle_gamma   90.00
#
_symmetry.space_group_name_H-M   'P 1'
#
loop_
_entity.id
_entity.type
_entity.pdbx_description
1 polymer ?
#
loop_
_entity_poly.entity_id
_entity_poly.type
_entity_poly.pdbx_seq_one_letter_code
_entity_poly.pdbx_strand_id
1 'polypeptide(L)'
;MFLQILYGVEILPNLLERFKLNKTVRNSNIELLRIVLMFMVILLHFNNQSMGGAFNYVSNLPLNKFILYFFESLSICAVNCFMIISGYFLAYNKTVKLSKILDLLFIVILYNLFDLILAMALKEKVFSVKSLIGCFIPSNYFAIFYIVTYIFSPFIALIFDNTTTKTQNIFMLLIFSVF
;
A
#
# COMPACT_ATOMS: atom_id res chain seq x y z
N MET A 1 10.64 -8.96 -31.90
CA MET A 1 9.93 -8.39 -30.75
C MET A 1 10.03 -9.25 -29.48
N PHE A 2 9.89 -10.58 -29.55
CA PHE A 2 10.07 -11.48 -28.39
C PHE A 2 11.52 -11.60 -27.90
N LEU A 3 12.51 -11.48 -28.77
CA LEU A 3 13.94 -11.54 -28.43
C LEU A 3 14.47 -10.27 -27.73
N GLN A 4 13.85 -9.12 -27.92
CA GLN A 4 14.21 -7.88 -27.22
C GLN A 4 13.77 -7.88 -25.74
N ILE A 5 12.76 -8.66 -25.38
CA ILE A 5 12.31 -8.83 -23.97
C ILE A 5 13.32 -9.70 -23.21
N LEU A 6 13.99 -10.65 -23.88
CA LEU A 6 15.04 -11.47 -23.28
C LEU A 6 16.37 -10.72 -23.07
N TYR A 7 16.67 -9.70 -23.89
CA TYR A 7 17.83 -8.81 -23.70
C TYR A 7 17.61 -7.73 -22.63
N GLY A 8 16.35 -7.43 -22.29
CA GLY A 8 16.00 -6.52 -21.20
C GLY A 8 16.39 -7.01 -19.81
N VAL A 9 16.75 -8.29 -19.68
CA VAL A 9 17.13 -8.92 -18.40
C VAL A 9 18.53 -8.50 -17.94
N GLU A 10 19.42 -8.05 -18.83
CA GLU A 10 20.72 -7.48 -18.44
C GLU A 10 20.62 -6.04 -17.88
N ILE A 11 19.50 -5.36 -18.10
CA ILE A 11 19.27 -4.03 -17.55
C ILE A 11 18.96 -4.13 -16.04
N LEU A 12 18.40 -5.24 -15.58
CA LEU A 12 17.99 -5.45 -14.20
C LEU A 12 19.16 -5.43 -13.19
N PRO A 13 20.30 -6.13 -13.42
CA PRO A 13 21.46 -6.05 -12.53
C PRO A 13 22.06 -4.65 -12.47
N ASN A 14 22.19 -3.97 -13.61
CA ASN A 14 22.70 -2.60 -13.69
C ASN A 14 21.74 -1.58 -13.05
N LEU A 15 20.43 -1.79 -13.15
CA LEU A 15 19.43 -1.03 -12.42
C LEU A 15 19.57 -1.28 -10.90
N LEU A 16 19.72 -2.53 -10.48
CA LEU A 16 19.89 -2.89 -9.07
C LEU A 16 21.17 -2.31 -8.47
N GLU A 17 22.28 -2.26 -9.20
CA GLU A 17 23.52 -1.58 -8.77
C GLU A 17 23.34 -0.05 -8.69
N ARG A 18 22.71 0.57 -9.67
CA ARG A 18 22.37 2.01 -9.63
C ARG A 18 21.47 2.36 -8.44
N PHE A 19 20.52 1.48 -8.09
CA PHE A 19 19.67 1.67 -6.92
C PHE A 19 20.43 1.47 -5.59
N LYS A 20 21.42 0.58 -5.52
CA LYS A 20 22.30 0.42 -4.36
C LYS A 20 23.14 1.68 -4.08
N LEU A 21 23.63 2.33 -5.12
CA LEU A 21 24.45 3.55 -5.02
C LEU A 21 23.64 4.80 -4.62
N ASN A 22 22.33 4.83 -4.88
CA ASN A 22 21.47 5.99 -4.63
C ASN A 22 20.57 5.86 -3.38
N LYS A 23 20.94 5.03 -2.41
CA LYS A 23 20.16 4.79 -1.19
C LYS A 23 19.96 6.04 -0.31
N THR A 24 20.69 7.12 -0.57
CA THR A 24 20.62 8.39 0.17
C THR A 24 19.88 9.50 -0.59
N VAL A 25 19.60 9.33 -1.86
CA VAL A 25 18.90 10.36 -2.65
C VAL A 25 17.40 10.10 -2.60
N ARG A 26 16.68 11.03 -1.99
CA ARG A 26 15.21 11.02 -1.95
C ARG A 26 14.66 11.13 -3.37
N ASN A 27 13.89 10.14 -3.80
CA ASN A 27 13.32 10.12 -5.14
C ASN A 27 11.99 10.88 -5.16
N SER A 28 12.03 12.13 -5.60
CA SER A 28 10.86 13.01 -5.65
C SER A 28 9.70 12.46 -6.48
N ASN A 29 9.98 11.64 -7.49
CA ASN A 29 8.95 11.02 -8.33
C ASN A 29 8.13 9.99 -7.54
N ILE A 30 8.79 9.21 -6.68
CA ILE A 30 8.09 8.24 -5.82
C ILE A 30 7.28 8.96 -4.75
N GLU A 31 7.77 10.08 -4.22
CA GLU A 31 7.02 10.89 -3.26
C GLU A 31 5.77 11.49 -3.91
N LEU A 32 5.90 12.02 -5.12
CA LEU A 32 4.76 12.53 -5.90
C LEU A 32 3.74 11.41 -6.18
N LEU A 33 4.22 10.24 -6.61
CA LEU A 33 3.36 9.09 -6.84
C LEU A 33 2.58 8.72 -5.58
N ARG A 34 3.22 8.69 -4.41
CA ARG A 34 2.54 8.43 -3.13
C ARG A 34 1.44 9.43 -2.84
N ILE A 35 1.67 10.72 -3.10
CA ILE A 35 0.66 11.76 -2.91
C ILE A 35 -0.55 11.50 -3.82
N VAL A 36 -0.32 11.20 -5.10
CA VAL A 36 -1.40 10.87 -6.05
C VAL A 36 -2.18 9.65 -5.59
N LEU A 37 -1.49 8.59 -5.16
CA LEU A 37 -2.12 7.38 -4.65
C LEU A 37 -2.95 7.64 -3.39
N MET A 38 -2.51 8.54 -2.50
CA MET A 38 -3.29 8.96 -1.33
C MET A 38 -4.62 9.60 -1.75
N PHE A 39 -4.60 10.51 -2.73
CA PHE A 39 -5.84 11.08 -3.28
C PHE A 39 -6.76 10.03 -3.89
N MET A 40 -6.20 9.05 -4.61
CA MET A 40 -6.99 7.93 -5.15
C MET A 40 -7.64 7.10 -4.04
N VAL A 41 -6.94 6.82 -2.94
CA VAL A 41 -7.50 6.13 -1.79
C VAL A 41 -8.63 6.94 -1.14
N ILE A 42 -8.48 8.26 -1.01
CA ILE A 42 -9.53 9.15 -0.50
C ILE A 42 -10.77 9.08 -1.41
N LEU A 43 -10.59 9.08 -2.73
CA LEU A 43 -11.70 8.93 -3.69
C LEU A 43 -12.42 7.59 -3.53
N LEU A 44 -11.70 6.48 -3.38
CA LEU A 44 -12.30 5.17 -3.11
C LEU A 44 -13.16 5.19 -1.85
N HIS A 45 -12.66 5.80 -0.77
CA HIS A 45 -13.43 5.91 0.47
C HIS A 45 -14.63 6.85 0.33
N PHE A 46 -14.49 7.95 -0.41
CA PHE A 46 -15.60 8.86 -0.69
C PHE A 46 -16.72 8.18 -1.48
N ASN A 47 -16.38 7.36 -2.47
CA ASN A 47 -17.34 6.64 -3.31
C ASN A 47 -18.00 5.48 -2.55
N ASN A 48 -17.30 4.83 -1.63
CA ASN A 48 -17.78 3.65 -0.93
C ASN A 48 -19.03 3.93 -0.10
N GLN A 49 -20.01 3.05 -0.18
CA GLN A 49 -21.28 3.13 0.53
C GLN A 49 -21.14 3.18 2.06
N SER A 50 -20.10 2.54 2.59
CA SER A 50 -19.86 2.49 4.04
C SER A 50 -19.14 3.71 4.62
N MET A 51 -18.64 4.62 3.76
CA MET A 51 -17.92 5.83 4.18
C MET A 51 -18.59 7.09 3.63
N GLY A 52 -18.18 7.58 2.45
CA GLY A 52 -18.76 8.77 1.85
C GLY A 52 -20.11 8.53 1.18
N GLY A 53 -20.32 7.33 0.66
CA GLY A 53 -21.59 6.93 0.06
C GLY A 53 -21.99 7.70 -1.22
N ALA A 54 -21.02 8.28 -1.93
CA ALA A 54 -21.31 9.13 -3.09
C ALA A 54 -22.18 8.42 -4.15
N PHE A 55 -22.00 7.12 -4.34
CA PHE A 55 -22.83 6.33 -5.27
C PHE A 55 -24.31 6.31 -4.91
N ASN A 56 -24.67 6.45 -3.64
CA ASN A 56 -26.07 6.47 -3.20
C ASN A 56 -26.80 7.74 -3.65
N TYR A 57 -26.07 8.86 -3.77
CA TYR A 57 -26.65 10.16 -4.10
C TYR A 57 -26.77 10.44 -5.61
N VAL A 58 -26.06 9.67 -6.45
CA VAL A 58 -26.02 9.90 -7.91
C VAL A 58 -26.80 8.88 -8.72
N SER A 59 -27.63 8.04 -8.10
CA SER A 59 -28.39 6.98 -8.78
C SER A 59 -29.22 7.49 -9.95
N ASN A 60 -29.76 8.70 -9.88
CA ASN A 60 -30.64 9.30 -10.86
C ASN A 60 -29.93 10.25 -11.86
N LEU A 61 -28.60 10.42 -11.74
CA LEU A 61 -27.83 11.37 -12.57
C LEU A 61 -26.80 10.59 -13.41
N PRO A 62 -27.11 10.24 -14.67
CA PRO A 62 -26.27 9.32 -15.46
C PRO A 62 -24.85 9.86 -15.69
N LEU A 63 -24.69 11.17 -15.93
CA LEU A 63 -23.38 11.77 -16.14
C LEU A 63 -22.52 11.71 -14.87
N ASN A 64 -23.08 12.08 -13.71
CA ASN A 64 -22.37 12.06 -12.44
C ASN A 64 -21.98 10.63 -12.05
N LYS A 65 -22.86 9.67 -12.32
CA LYS A 65 -22.60 8.25 -12.11
C LYS A 65 -21.43 7.77 -12.98
N PHE A 66 -21.40 8.14 -14.26
CA PHE A 66 -20.27 7.83 -15.15
C PHE A 66 -18.96 8.40 -14.64
N ILE A 67 -18.93 9.66 -14.21
CA ILE A 67 -17.74 10.32 -13.65
C ILE A 67 -17.25 9.57 -12.40
N LEU A 68 -18.15 9.20 -11.49
CA LEU A 68 -17.76 8.47 -10.28
C LEU A 68 -17.18 7.08 -10.62
N TYR A 69 -17.80 6.32 -11.52
CA TYR A 69 -17.27 5.03 -11.96
C TYR A 69 -15.93 5.15 -12.67
N PHE A 70 -15.72 6.21 -13.44
CA PHE A 70 -14.44 6.47 -14.08
C PHE A 70 -13.33 6.69 -13.02
N PHE A 71 -13.56 7.55 -12.04
CA PHE A 71 -12.62 7.78 -10.97
C PHE A 71 -12.43 6.55 -10.07
N GLU A 72 -13.48 5.79 -9.80
CA GLU A 72 -13.40 4.53 -9.06
C GLU A 72 -12.49 3.53 -9.76
N SER A 73 -12.72 3.28 -11.06
CA SER A 73 -11.91 2.34 -11.83
C SER A 73 -10.44 2.76 -11.94
N LEU A 74 -10.16 4.06 -12.01
CA LEU A 74 -8.81 4.60 -12.00
C LEU A 74 -8.15 4.40 -10.63
N SER A 75 -8.92 4.55 -9.56
CA SER A 75 -8.41 4.55 -8.19
C SER A 75 -8.23 3.16 -7.58
N ILE A 76 -8.87 2.13 -8.15
CA ILE A 76 -8.87 0.76 -7.61
C ILE A 76 -7.45 0.17 -7.49
N CYS A 77 -6.52 0.59 -8.35
CA CYS A 77 -5.13 0.13 -8.31
C CYS A 77 -4.28 0.82 -7.21
N ALA A 78 -4.80 1.87 -6.56
CA ALA A 78 -4.01 2.69 -5.64
C ALA A 78 -3.39 1.89 -4.49
N VAL A 79 -4.15 1.01 -3.86
CA VAL A 79 -3.68 0.18 -2.75
C VAL A 79 -2.58 -0.78 -3.20
N ASN A 80 -2.76 -1.41 -4.38
CA ASN A 80 -1.76 -2.31 -4.96
C ASN A 80 -0.46 -1.55 -5.29
N CYS A 81 -0.56 -0.33 -5.83
CA CYS A 81 0.61 0.51 -6.08
C CYS A 81 1.35 0.88 -4.78
N PHE A 82 0.63 1.18 -3.68
CA PHE A 82 1.26 1.39 -2.39
C PHE A 82 2.01 0.15 -1.90
N MET A 83 1.43 -1.05 -2.09
CA MET A 83 2.08 -2.31 -1.72
C MET A 83 3.34 -2.54 -2.55
N ILE A 84 3.30 -2.26 -3.87
CA ILE A 84 4.48 -2.37 -4.75
C ILE A 84 5.58 -1.41 -4.32
N ILE A 85 5.25 -0.14 -4.03
CA ILE A 85 6.21 0.84 -3.53
C ILE A 85 6.82 0.38 -2.20
N SER A 86 5.99 -0.12 -1.29
CA SER A 86 6.45 -0.64 0.00
C SER A 86 7.37 -1.85 -0.19
N GLY A 87 6.99 -2.80 -1.03
CA GLY A 87 7.80 -3.96 -1.39
C GLY A 87 9.15 -3.56 -2.00
N TYR A 88 9.16 -2.57 -2.90
CA TYR A 88 10.38 -2.03 -3.49
C TYR A 88 11.39 -1.52 -2.44
N PHE A 89 10.92 -0.75 -1.44
CA PHE A 89 11.79 -0.26 -0.37
C PHE A 89 12.16 -1.35 0.64
N LEU A 90 11.30 -2.35 0.83
CA LEU A 90 11.53 -3.45 1.76
C LEU A 90 12.43 -4.54 1.19
N ALA A 91 12.51 -4.69 -0.15
CA ALA A 91 13.31 -5.71 -0.80
C ALA A 91 14.81 -5.67 -0.43
N TYR A 92 15.31 -4.52 0.00
CA TYR A 92 16.70 -4.33 0.43
C TYR A 92 16.90 -4.39 1.95
N ASN A 93 15.82 -4.57 2.72
CA ASN A 93 15.91 -4.66 4.17
C ASN A 93 16.35 -6.06 4.60
N LYS A 94 17.60 -6.20 5.04
CA LYS A 94 18.15 -7.46 5.57
C LYS A 94 17.84 -7.68 7.07
N THR A 95 17.33 -6.65 7.74
CA THR A 95 17.07 -6.70 9.20
C THR A 95 15.74 -6.04 9.55
N VAL A 96 14.95 -6.71 10.38
CA VAL A 96 13.73 -6.15 10.95
C VAL A 96 14.08 -5.31 12.18
N LYS A 97 13.65 -4.04 12.18
CA LYS A 97 13.75 -3.16 13.34
C LYS A 97 12.41 -3.08 14.04
N LEU A 98 12.32 -3.59 15.26
CA LEU A 98 11.07 -3.57 16.04
C LEU A 98 10.56 -2.15 16.25
N SER A 99 11.45 -1.16 16.38
CA SER A 99 11.05 0.25 16.50
C SER A 99 10.15 0.74 15.38
N LYS A 100 10.40 0.33 14.13
CA LYS A 100 9.55 0.73 12.99
C LYS A 100 8.13 0.14 13.06
N ILE A 101 8.00 -1.08 13.58
CA ILE A 101 6.69 -1.71 13.79
C ILE A 101 5.94 -0.96 14.90
N LEU A 102 6.64 -0.65 16.00
CA LEU A 102 6.07 0.08 17.12
C LEU A 102 5.67 1.51 16.72
N ASP A 103 6.49 2.20 15.94
CA ASP A 103 6.18 3.53 15.41
C ASP A 103 4.90 3.51 14.56
N LEU A 104 4.77 2.50 13.68
CA LEU A 104 3.57 2.34 12.86
C LEU A 104 2.32 2.04 13.71
N LEU A 105 2.43 1.10 14.66
CA LEU A 105 1.33 0.77 15.57
C LEU A 105 0.93 1.99 16.42
N PHE A 106 1.89 2.75 16.92
CA PHE A 106 1.64 3.97 17.67
C PHE A 106 0.84 4.99 16.86
N ILE A 107 1.23 5.21 15.60
CA ILE A 107 0.51 6.11 14.69
C ILE A 107 -0.94 5.62 14.47
N VAL A 108 -1.14 4.32 14.22
CA VAL A 108 -2.48 3.74 14.03
C VAL A 108 -3.35 3.93 15.27
N ILE A 109 -2.82 3.64 16.45
CA ILE A 109 -3.52 3.81 17.73
C ILE A 109 -3.88 5.29 17.94
N LEU A 110 -2.95 6.20 17.65
CA LEU A 110 -3.16 7.64 17.80
C LEU A 110 -4.31 8.13 16.91
N TYR A 111 -4.36 7.69 15.65
CA TYR A 111 -5.47 8.03 14.76
C TYR A 111 -6.80 7.42 15.20
N ASN A 112 -6.83 6.17 15.66
CA ASN A 112 -8.04 5.54 16.19
C ASN A 112 -8.56 6.27 17.42
N LEU A 113 -7.68 6.71 18.33
CA LEU A 113 -8.06 7.51 19.49
C LEU A 113 -8.60 8.87 19.08
N PHE A 114 -7.96 9.53 18.12
CA PHE A 114 -8.43 10.80 17.58
C PHE A 114 -9.84 10.67 16.97
N ASP A 115 -10.07 9.62 16.17
CA ASP A 115 -11.37 9.32 15.57
C ASP A 115 -12.44 9.08 16.66
N LEU A 116 -12.10 8.31 17.70
CA LEU A 116 -13.01 8.08 18.83
C LEU A 116 -13.38 9.40 19.54
N ILE A 117 -12.41 10.26 19.82
CA ILE A 117 -12.63 11.57 20.46
C ILE A 117 -13.53 12.45 19.58
N LEU A 118 -13.25 12.48 18.28
CA LEU A 118 -14.04 13.25 17.32
C LEU A 118 -15.48 12.75 17.24
N ALA A 119 -15.69 11.43 17.14
CA ALA A 119 -17.00 10.82 17.10
C ALA A 119 -17.81 11.08 18.39
N MET A 120 -17.15 11.14 19.54
CA MET A 120 -17.78 11.52 20.82
C MET A 120 -18.14 13.01 20.84
N ALA A 121 -17.27 13.90 20.35
CA ALA A 121 -17.51 15.33 20.26
C ALA A 121 -18.70 15.65 19.34
N LEU A 122 -18.85 14.91 18.24
CA LEU A 122 -19.98 15.00 17.31
C LEU A 122 -21.25 14.29 17.80
N LYS A 123 -21.21 13.66 18.97
CA LYS A 123 -22.31 12.87 19.57
C LYS A 123 -22.75 11.67 18.74
N GLU A 124 -21.92 11.19 17.85
CA GLU A 124 -22.19 9.99 17.03
C GLU A 124 -21.97 8.70 17.79
N LYS A 125 -21.06 8.72 18.77
CA LYS A 125 -20.76 7.57 19.64
C LYS A 125 -20.75 7.95 21.10
N VAL A 126 -21.26 7.03 21.96
CA VAL A 126 -21.16 7.13 23.41
C VAL A 126 -19.87 6.44 23.87
N PHE A 127 -19.23 7.00 24.88
CA PHE A 127 -18.03 6.39 25.47
C PHE A 127 -18.33 4.97 25.95
N SER A 128 -17.53 4.02 25.53
CA SER A 128 -17.57 2.64 25.98
C SER A 128 -16.14 2.12 26.15
N VAL A 129 -15.92 1.34 27.20
CA VAL A 129 -14.63 0.64 27.42
C VAL A 129 -14.30 -0.25 26.24
N LYS A 130 -15.30 -0.88 25.62
CA LYS A 130 -15.13 -1.67 24.40
C LYS A 130 -14.60 -0.84 23.22
N SER A 131 -15.10 0.39 23.05
CA SER A 131 -14.62 1.31 22.01
C SER A 131 -13.16 1.73 22.25
N LEU A 132 -12.81 1.95 23.53
CA LEU A 132 -11.44 2.29 23.90
C LEU A 132 -10.47 1.13 23.61
N ILE A 133 -10.82 -0.10 24.02
CA ILE A 133 -10.02 -1.29 23.72
C ILE A 133 -9.90 -1.49 22.20
N GLY A 134 -10.96 -1.22 21.45
CA GLY A 134 -10.97 -1.28 19.98
C GLY A 134 -9.93 -0.37 19.32
N CYS A 135 -9.57 0.75 19.93
CA CYS A 135 -8.54 1.65 19.40
C CYS A 135 -7.15 1.04 19.40
N PHE A 136 -6.87 0.07 20.28
CA PHE A 136 -5.57 -0.62 20.34
C PHE A 136 -5.44 -1.77 19.33
N ILE A 137 -6.55 -2.16 18.71
CA ILE A 137 -6.54 -3.22 17.69
C ILE A 137 -6.42 -2.56 16.32
N PRO A 138 -5.36 -2.84 15.55
CA PRO A 138 -5.21 -2.32 14.21
C PRO A 138 -6.30 -2.91 13.30
N SER A 139 -7.38 -2.17 13.07
CA SER A 139 -8.46 -2.56 12.17
C SER A 139 -8.14 -2.28 10.70
N ASN A 140 -7.10 -1.48 10.45
CA ASN A 140 -6.66 -1.14 9.10
C ASN A 140 -5.87 -2.30 8.48
N TYR A 141 -6.49 -3.00 7.52
CA TYR A 141 -5.86 -4.13 6.82
C TYR A 141 -4.53 -3.77 6.15
N PHE A 142 -4.39 -2.53 5.65
CA PHE A 142 -3.15 -2.07 5.02
C PHE A 142 -1.97 -2.03 6.02
N ALA A 143 -2.22 -1.56 7.25
CA ALA A 143 -1.19 -1.55 8.30
C ALA A 143 -0.76 -2.98 8.67
N ILE A 144 -1.72 -3.91 8.76
CA ILE A 144 -1.44 -5.32 9.04
C ILE A 144 -0.61 -5.93 7.92
N PHE A 145 -1.01 -5.74 6.66
CA PHE A 145 -0.25 -6.23 5.50
C PHE A 145 1.15 -5.66 5.44
N TYR A 146 1.32 -4.36 5.71
CA TYR A 146 2.63 -3.74 5.75
C TYR A 146 3.53 -4.35 6.83
N ILE A 147 3.01 -4.57 8.04
CA ILE A 147 3.76 -5.21 9.14
C ILE A 147 4.18 -6.62 8.76
N VAL A 148 3.27 -7.42 8.22
CA VAL A 148 3.55 -8.78 7.76
C VAL A 148 4.64 -8.76 6.69
N THR A 149 4.49 -7.95 5.65
CA THR A 149 5.48 -7.82 4.57
C THR A 149 6.84 -7.36 5.11
N TYR A 150 6.85 -6.44 6.08
CA TYR A 150 8.07 -5.96 6.71
C TYR A 150 8.79 -7.05 7.51
N ILE A 151 8.05 -7.88 8.26
CA ILE A 151 8.62 -9.01 9.01
C ILE A 151 9.20 -10.06 8.05
N PHE A 152 8.52 -10.34 6.94
CA PHE A 152 8.98 -11.31 5.95
C PHE A 152 10.05 -10.77 4.99
N SER A 153 10.28 -9.46 4.94
CA SER A 153 11.22 -8.85 3.98
C SER A 153 12.64 -9.43 4.02
N PRO A 154 13.28 -9.74 5.17
CA PRO A 154 14.62 -10.33 5.17
C PRO A 154 14.64 -11.77 4.64
N PHE A 155 13.57 -12.53 4.84
CA PHE A 155 13.45 -13.89 4.28
C PHE A 155 13.30 -13.84 2.76
N ILE A 156 12.50 -12.92 2.25
CA ILE A 156 12.34 -12.67 0.82
C ILE A 156 13.68 -12.24 0.22
N ALA A 157 14.38 -11.30 0.86
CA ALA A 157 15.70 -10.86 0.41
C ALA A 157 16.71 -12.01 0.35
N LEU A 158 16.74 -12.89 1.35
CA LEU A 158 17.61 -14.08 1.36
C LEU A 158 17.29 -15.05 0.22
N ILE A 159 16.01 -15.30 -0.07
CA ILE A 159 15.59 -16.14 -1.19
C ILE A 159 16.08 -15.55 -2.51
N PHE A 160 15.89 -14.24 -2.72
CA PHE A 160 16.31 -13.57 -3.94
C PHE A 160 17.83 -13.50 -4.08
N ASP A 161 18.59 -13.25 -2.99
CA ASP A 161 20.06 -13.21 -3.02
C ASP A 161 20.67 -14.58 -3.37
N ASN A 162 20.01 -15.71 -3.00
CA ASN A 162 20.49 -17.07 -3.23
C ASN A 162 19.90 -17.74 -4.48
N THR A 163 19.05 -17.04 -5.22
CA THR A 163 18.35 -17.61 -6.37
C THR A 163 18.89 -17.02 -7.67
N THR A 164 19.02 -17.84 -8.71
CA THR A 164 19.46 -17.35 -10.03
C THR A 164 18.38 -16.45 -10.65
N THR A 165 18.80 -15.47 -11.46
CA THR A 165 17.90 -14.56 -12.19
C THR A 165 16.82 -15.32 -12.99
N LYS A 166 17.20 -16.50 -13.55
CA LYS A 166 16.26 -17.34 -14.29
C LYS A 166 15.13 -17.86 -13.41
N THR A 167 15.44 -18.31 -12.20
CA THR A 167 14.44 -18.81 -11.23
C THR A 167 13.57 -17.66 -10.71
N GLN A 168 14.15 -16.48 -10.47
CA GLN A 168 13.40 -15.27 -10.08
C GLN A 168 12.37 -14.88 -11.15
N ASN A 169 12.75 -14.91 -12.43
CA ASN A 169 11.83 -14.61 -13.53
C ASN A 169 10.70 -15.65 -13.64
N ILE A 170 10.99 -16.94 -13.46
CA ILE A 170 9.96 -17.99 -13.43
C ILE A 170 8.99 -17.76 -12.28
N PHE A 171 9.50 -17.44 -11.09
CA PHE A 171 8.67 -17.14 -9.92
C PHE A 171 7.76 -15.93 -10.14
N MET A 172 8.29 -14.86 -10.73
CA MET A 172 7.50 -13.68 -11.11
C MET A 172 6.40 -14.04 -12.12
N LEU A 173 6.72 -14.82 -13.15
CA LEU A 173 5.74 -15.27 -14.15
C LEU A 173 4.64 -16.12 -13.52
N LEU A 174 4.98 -17.00 -12.58
CA LEU A 174 4.00 -17.81 -11.84
C LEU A 174 3.05 -16.93 -11.00
N ILE A 175 3.57 -15.93 -10.29
CA ILE A 175 2.73 -15.00 -9.54
C ILE A 175 1.77 -14.28 -10.49
N PHE A 176 2.26 -13.71 -11.60
CA PHE A 176 1.41 -13.02 -12.57
C PHE A 176 0.39 -13.91 -13.27
N SER A 177 0.62 -15.23 -13.34
CA SER A 177 -0.33 -16.17 -13.94
C SER A 177 -1.50 -16.54 -13.02
N VAL A 178 -1.35 -16.30 -11.71
CA VAL A 178 -2.38 -16.60 -10.70
C VAL A 178 -3.30 -15.41 -10.43
N PHE A 179 -2.86 -14.18 -10.78
CA PHE A 179 -3.62 -12.94 -10.66
C PHE A 179 -4.11 -12.43 -12.01
#